data_b5caf6d8c914bc8feaa173fc6995d68f
#
_entry.id   b5caf6d8c914bc8feaa173fc6995d68f
#
_cell.length_a   1.000
_cell.length_b   1.000
_cell.length_c   1.000
_cell.angle_alpha   90.00
_cell.angle_beta   90.00
_cell.angle_gamma   90.00
#
_symmetry.space_group_name_H-M   'P 1'
#
loop_
_entity.id
_entity.type
_entity.pdbx_description
1 polymer ?
#
loop_
_entity_poly.entity_id
_entity_poly.type
_entity_poly.pdbx_seq_one_letter_code
_entity_poly.pdbx_strand_id
1 'polypeptide(L)'
;EIASCLVGSEMCIRDSLFLVLGPFIWTFVISVTPEYAMFAKTTDLLPEVVTFDNYMEIFSGGRRGGLILTGIVNSLKAVATTLIVGIPVCMLSAYALSRMEFKGRNLIRNLLLITMVIPVMATIIPLFRLFVARELLDNVFWLSLVYVSSYLPLITWLMSNYFATIPKELEEAAWIDGCGRMNMFFRIIV
;
A
#
# COMPACT_ATOMS: atom_id res chain seq x y z
N GLU A 1 30.16 -21.19 -23.11
CA GLU A 1 30.06 -20.48 -21.81
C GLU A 1 28.80 -19.59 -21.74
N ILE A 2 28.42 -18.85 -22.80
CA ILE A 2 27.20 -18.00 -22.80
C ILE A 2 25.93 -18.86 -22.71
N ALA A 3 25.87 -20.01 -23.39
CA ALA A 3 24.70 -20.89 -23.36
C ALA A 3 24.48 -21.55 -21.99
N SER A 4 25.54 -21.90 -21.26
CA SER A 4 25.43 -22.44 -19.89
C SER A 4 25.01 -21.39 -18.87
N CYS A 5 25.37 -20.13 -19.07
CA CYS A 5 24.93 -19.02 -18.23
C CYS A 5 23.43 -18.69 -18.45
N LEU A 6 22.95 -18.75 -19.70
CA LEU A 6 21.53 -18.57 -20.05
C LEU A 6 20.66 -19.69 -19.47
N VAL A 7 21.09 -20.96 -19.58
CA VAL A 7 20.38 -22.09 -18.99
C VAL A 7 20.27 -21.98 -17.47
N GLY A 8 21.33 -21.53 -16.80
CA GLY A 8 21.29 -21.28 -15.35
C GLY A 8 20.34 -20.14 -14.94
N SER A 9 20.26 -19.07 -15.74
CA SER A 9 19.34 -17.98 -15.49
C SER A 9 17.86 -18.35 -15.74
N GLU A 10 17.58 -19.15 -16.78
CA GLU A 10 16.22 -19.63 -17.05
C GLU A 10 15.73 -20.60 -15.97
N MET A 11 16.59 -21.50 -15.47
CA MET A 11 16.23 -22.36 -14.33
C MET A 11 15.93 -21.54 -13.08
N CYS A 12 16.76 -20.54 -12.76
CA CYS A 12 16.58 -19.70 -11.60
C CYS A 12 15.28 -18.87 -11.69
N ILE A 13 14.95 -18.33 -12.86
CA ILE A 13 13.70 -17.60 -13.10
C ILE A 13 12.50 -18.53 -12.94
N ARG A 14 12.55 -19.72 -13.50
CA ARG A 14 11.46 -20.71 -13.43
C ARG A 14 11.22 -21.17 -11.99
N ASP A 15 12.27 -21.47 -11.25
CA ASP A 15 12.17 -21.88 -9.85
C ASP A 15 11.64 -20.75 -8.96
N SER A 16 12.12 -19.53 -9.16
CA SER A 16 11.59 -18.35 -8.49
C SER A 16 10.13 -18.10 -8.83
N LEU A 17 9.75 -18.26 -10.08
CA LEU A 17 8.36 -18.09 -10.53
C LEU A 17 7.44 -19.15 -9.90
N PHE A 18 7.90 -20.40 -9.82
CA PHE A 18 7.14 -21.48 -9.18
C PHE A 18 6.95 -21.22 -7.68
N LEU A 19 7.99 -20.78 -6.97
CA LEU A 19 7.90 -20.42 -5.55
C LEU A 19 6.97 -19.24 -5.30
N VAL A 20 7.00 -18.24 -6.16
CA VAL A 20 6.14 -17.05 -6.03
C VAL A 20 4.69 -17.35 -6.42
N LEU A 21 4.46 -18.08 -7.53
CA LEU A 21 3.11 -18.38 -8.00
C LEU A 21 2.45 -19.55 -7.27
N GLY A 22 3.23 -20.44 -6.67
CA GLY A 22 2.73 -21.64 -5.97
C GLY A 22 1.61 -21.34 -4.97
N PRO A 23 1.78 -20.40 -4.02
CA PRO A 23 0.74 -20.01 -3.07
C PRO A 23 -0.54 -19.48 -3.74
N PHE A 24 -0.40 -18.74 -4.85
CA PHE A 24 -1.56 -18.18 -5.58
C PHE A 24 -2.32 -19.29 -6.31
N ILE A 25 -1.59 -20.21 -6.98
CA ILE A 25 -2.20 -21.39 -7.62
C ILE A 25 -2.92 -22.22 -6.58
N TRP A 26 -2.28 -22.46 -5.43
CA TRP A 26 -2.90 -23.21 -4.33
C TRP A 26 -4.17 -22.54 -3.79
N THR A 27 -4.13 -21.24 -3.60
CA THR A 27 -5.31 -20.44 -3.19
C THR A 27 -6.43 -20.56 -4.21
N PHE A 28 -6.11 -20.51 -5.49
CA PHE A 28 -7.09 -20.72 -6.56
C PHE A 28 -7.70 -22.13 -6.52
N VAL A 29 -6.87 -23.17 -6.37
CA VAL A 29 -7.34 -24.56 -6.24
C VAL A 29 -8.30 -24.71 -5.06
N ILE A 30 -7.94 -24.17 -3.89
CA ILE A 30 -8.83 -24.19 -2.71
C ILE A 30 -10.13 -23.42 -2.97
N SER A 31 -10.10 -22.30 -3.68
CA SER A 31 -11.29 -21.48 -3.94
C SER A 31 -12.34 -22.17 -4.78
N VAL A 32 -11.95 -23.12 -5.63
CA VAL A 32 -12.85 -23.94 -6.47
C VAL A 32 -13.14 -25.31 -5.87
N THR A 33 -12.62 -25.62 -4.68
CA THR A 33 -12.84 -26.87 -3.97
C THR A 33 -14.07 -26.76 -3.07
N PRO A 34 -15.01 -27.73 -3.09
CA PRO A 34 -16.15 -27.74 -2.19
C PRO A 34 -15.73 -27.82 -0.71
N GLU A 35 -16.48 -27.18 0.19
CA GLU A 35 -16.15 -27.11 1.63
C GLU A 35 -15.99 -28.51 2.26
N TYR A 36 -16.84 -29.47 1.88
CA TYR A 36 -16.75 -30.84 2.39
C TYR A 36 -15.47 -31.57 1.96
N ALA A 37 -14.94 -31.23 0.79
CA ALA A 37 -13.70 -31.85 0.28
C ALA A 37 -12.44 -31.25 0.91
N MET A 38 -12.48 -30.00 1.35
CA MET A 38 -11.34 -29.34 2.02
C MET A 38 -10.96 -30.02 3.34
N PHE A 39 -11.94 -30.60 4.05
CA PHE A 39 -11.74 -31.28 5.33
C PHE A 39 -11.67 -32.82 5.20
N ALA A 40 -11.87 -33.36 4.00
CA ALA A 40 -11.68 -34.78 3.73
C ALA A 40 -10.18 -35.11 3.82
N LYS A 41 -9.85 -36.24 4.46
CA LYS A 41 -8.49 -36.78 4.57
C LYS A 41 -7.98 -37.32 3.23
N THR A 42 -8.06 -36.57 2.16
CA THR A 42 -7.51 -36.98 0.86
C THR A 42 -6.11 -36.41 0.71
N THR A 43 -5.20 -37.26 0.30
CA THR A 43 -3.79 -36.93 0.00
C THR A 43 -3.65 -36.26 -1.37
N ASP A 44 -4.77 -36.03 -2.07
CA ASP A 44 -4.75 -35.52 -3.44
C ASP A 44 -4.59 -34.00 -3.46
N LEU A 45 -3.58 -33.55 -4.20
CA LEU A 45 -3.26 -32.12 -4.38
C LEU A 45 -4.29 -31.37 -5.22
N LEU A 46 -5.10 -32.08 -6.01
CA LEU A 46 -6.12 -31.50 -6.86
C LEU A 46 -7.50 -31.99 -6.43
N PRO A 47 -8.53 -31.13 -6.44
CA PRO A 47 -9.88 -31.52 -6.09
C PRO A 47 -10.46 -32.46 -7.16
N GLU A 48 -11.11 -33.54 -6.74
CA GLU A 48 -11.85 -34.42 -7.64
C GLU A 48 -13.06 -33.72 -8.28
N VAL A 49 -13.63 -32.78 -7.56
CA VAL A 49 -14.81 -31.99 -7.98
C VAL A 49 -14.47 -30.52 -7.91
N VAL A 50 -14.64 -29.81 -9.02
CA VAL A 50 -14.49 -28.37 -9.12
C VAL A 50 -15.87 -27.73 -9.02
N THR A 51 -16.03 -26.75 -8.13
CA THR A 51 -17.29 -26.00 -7.95
C THR A 51 -17.03 -24.49 -7.94
N PHE A 52 -18.00 -23.73 -8.41
CA PHE A 52 -18.04 -22.27 -8.31
C PHE A 52 -19.02 -21.79 -7.23
N ASP A 53 -19.56 -22.69 -6.41
CA ASP A 53 -20.56 -22.36 -5.39
C ASP A 53 -20.03 -21.33 -4.38
N ASN A 54 -18.75 -21.41 -4.03
CA ASN A 54 -18.10 -20.43 -3.16
C ASN A 54 -18.20 -18.98 -3.73
N TYR A 55 -18.03 -18.84 -5.05
CA TYR A 55 -18.18 -17.54 -5.73
C TYR A 55 -19.65 -17.12 -5.83
N MET A 56 -20.54 -18.06 -6.15
CA MET A 56 -21.97 -17.78 -6.22
C MET A 56 -22.53 -17.35 -4.86
N GLU A 57 -22.05 -17.93 -3.75
CA GLU A 57 -22.45 -17.52 -2.40
C GLU A 57 -22.00 -16.08 -2.09
N ILE A 58 -20.80 -15.66 -2.54
CA ILE A 58 -20.32 -14.29 -2.37
C ILE A 58 -21.23 -13.30 -3.09
N PHE A 59 -21.62 -13.59 -4.33
CA PHE A 59 -22.41 -12.67 -5.16
C PHE A 59 -23.91 -12.75 -4.92
N SER A 60 -24.44 -13.85 -4.37
CA SER A 60 -25.86 -14.01 -4.09
C SER A 60 -26.40 -13.22 -2.89
N GLY A 61 -25.52 -12.52 -2.17
CA GLY A 61 -25.91 -11.72 -1.00
C GLY A 61 -26.26 -12.54 0.24
N GLY A 62 -25.90 -13.82 0.27
CA GLY A 62 -26.01 -14.65 1.46
C GLY A 62 -25.22 -14.07 2.64
N ARG A 63 -25.40 -14.63 3.84
CA ARG A 63 -24.78 -14.11 5.08
C ARG A 63 -23.26 -13.91 4.95
N ARG A 64 -22.54 -14.86 4.35
CA ARG A 64 -21.08 -14.76 4.10
C ARG A 64 -20.79 -13.73 3.01
N GLY A 65 -21.54 -13.75 1.90
CA GLY A 65 -21.36 -12.82 0.78
C GLY A 65 -21.59 -11.37 1.19
N GLY A 66 -22.61 -11.07 1.98
CA GLY A 66 -22.87 -9.73 2.49
C GLY A 66 -21.72 -9.17 3.33
N LEU A 67 -21.08 -10.00 4.18
CA LEU A 67 -19.93 -9.60 4.98
C LEU A 67 -18.71 -9.31 4.09
N ILE A 68 -18.46 -10.14 3.09
CA ILE A 68 -17.33 -9.98 2.16
C ILE A 68 -17.50 -8.72 1.32
N LEU A 69 -18.67 -8.50 0.73
CA LEU A 69 -18.96 -7.31 -0.05
C LEU A 69 -18.86 -6.02 0.77
N THR A 70 -19.37 -6.04 2.01
CA THR A 70 -19.21 -4.92 2.94
C THR A 70 -17.74 -4.67 3.26
N GLY A 71 -16.96 -5.73 3.48
CA GLY A 71 -15.51 -5.65 3.71
C GLY A 71 -14.77 -5.03 2.51
N ILE A 72 -15.10 -5.45 1.29
CA ILE A 72 -14.53 -4.89 0.05
C ILE A 72 -14.85 -3.39 -0.05
N VAL A 73 -16.10 -3.01 0.15
CA VAL A 73 -16.52 -1.60 0.07
C VAL A 73 -15.80 -0.76 1.14
N ASN A 74 -15.67 -1.26 2.36
CA ASN A 74 -14.95 -0.55 3.42
C ASN A 74 -13.46 -0.45 3.11
N SER A 75 -12.85 -1.49 2.56
CA SER A 75 -11.44 -1.46 2.11
C SER A 75 -11.24 -0.44 0.98
N LEU A 76 -12.12 -0.38 0.00
CA LEU A 76 -12.07 0.61 -1.07
C LEU A 76 -12.22 2.04 -0.53
N LYS A 77 -13.13 2.26 0.42
CA LYS A 77 -13.27 3.56 1.09
C LYS A 77 -12.00 3.93 1.85
N ALA A 78 -11.43 2.98 2.60
CA ALA A 78 -10.19 3.21 3.34
C ALA A 78 -9.03 3.57 2.41
N VAL A 79 -8.84 2.81 1.33
CA VAL A 79 -7.79 3.07 0.34
C VAL A 79 -8.01 4.42 -0.33
N ALA A 80 -9.22 4.70 -0.83
CA ALA A 80 -9.52 5.97 -1.49
C ALA A 80 -9.26 7.17 -0.57
N THR A 81 -9.74 7.11 0.68
CA THR A 81 -9.52 8.19 1.66
C THR A 81 -8.02 8.35 1.97
N THR A 82 -7.31 7.24 2.19
CA THR A 82 -5.88 7.26 2.46
C THR A 82 -5.08 7.89 1.30
N LEU A 83 -5.42 7.57 0.06
CA LEU A 83 -4.75 8.13 -1.12
C LEU A 83 -5.10 9.61 -1.31
N ILE A 84 -6.39 9.97 -1.22
CA ILE A 84 -6.85 11.36 -1.43
C ILE A 84 -6.24 12.31 -0.40
N VAL A 85 -6.09 11.87 0.85
CA VAL A 85 -5.50 12.69 1.91
C VAL A 85 -3.97 12.55 1.94
N GLY A 86 -3.48 11.30 1.88
CA GLY A 86 -2.07 10.98 2.09
C GLY A 86 -1.17 11.49 0.96
N ILE A 87 -1.57 11.30 -0.30
CA ILE A 87 -0.73 11.72 -1.44
C ILE A 87 -0.47 13.23 -1.41
N PRO A 88 -1.49 14.12 -1.36
CA PRO A 88 -1.23 15.57 -1.34
C PRO A 88 -0.39 16.00 -0.13
N VAL A 89 -0.66 15.45 1.06
CA VAL A 89 0.09 15.79 2.27
C VAL A 89 1.55 15.37 2.14
N CYS A 90 1.81 14.14 1.69
CA CYS A 90 3.18 13.64 1.52
C CYS A 90 3.94 14.40 0.44
N MET A 91 3.29 14.68 -0.71
CA MET A 91 3.90 15.41 -1.82
C MET A 91 4.27 16.84 -1.43
N LEU A 92 3.34 17.58 -0.82
CA LEU A 92 3.60 18.95 -0.39
C LEU A 92 4.67 19.02 0.72
N SER A 93 4.63 18.08 1.66
CA SER A 93 5.64 17.97 2.72
C SER A 93 7.01 17.63 2.14
N ALA A 94 7.08 16.68 1.22
CA ALA A 94 8.31 16.29 0.55
C ALA A 94 8.89 17.45 -0.28
N TYR A 95 8.04 18.17 -1.00
CA TYR A 95 8.47 19.35 -1.76
C TYR A 95 9.03 20.44 -0.84
N ALA A 96 8.33 20.76 0.25
CA ALA A 96 8.81 21.72 1.22
C ALA A 96 10.16 21.29 1.83
N LEU A 97 10.31 20.02 2.18
CA LEU A 97 11.54 19.49 2.76
C LEU A 97 12.69 19.32 1.75
N SER A 98 12.43 19.22 0.47
CA SER A 98 13.48 19.10 -0.55
C SER A 98 13.92 20.45 -1.13
N ARG A 99 12.97 21.37 -1.36
CA ARG A 99 13.18 22.58 -2.14
C ARG A 99 13.16 23.90 -1.34
N MET A 100 12.39 23.94 -0.24
CA MET A 100 12.28 25.16 0.53
C MET A 100 13.35 25.24 1.63
N GLU A 101 13.93 26.42 1.78
CA GLU A 101 14.86 26.73 2.86
C GLU A 101 14.11 27.44 3.99
N PHE A 102 13.98 26.78 5.14
CA PHE A 102 13.37 27.33 6.33
C PHE A 102 14.05 26.85 7.61
N LYS A 103 13.93 27.63 8.66
CA LYS A 103 14.49 27.28 9.98
C LYS A 103 13.79 26.04 10.53
N GLY A 104 14.55 25.03 10.94
CA GLY A 104 14.02 23.77 11.47
C GLY A 104 13.81 22.64 10.43
N ARG A 105 14.10 22.85 9.15
CA ARG A 105 13.98 21.84 8.09
C ARG A 105 14.66 20.51 8.46
N ASN A 106 15.91 20.56 8.92
CA ASN A 106 16.66 19.38 9.31
C ASN A 106 16.09 18.70 10.56
N LEU A 107 15.57 19.50 11.50
CA LEU A 107 14.89 18.96 12.68
C LEU A 107 13.65 18.15 12.29
N ILE A 108 12.79 18.70 11.41
CA ILE A 108 11.59 18.00 10.92
C ILE A 108 11.98 16.72 10.19
N ARG A 109 12.99 16.76 9.31
CA ARG A 109 13.50 15.58 8.60
C ARG A 109 13.97 14.50 9.59
N ASN A 110 14.73 14.87 10.60
CA ASN A 110 15.21 13.92 11.61
C ASN A 110 14.07 13.37 12.45
N LEU A 111 13.09 14.19 12.84
CA LEU A 111 11.91 13.74 13.57
C LEU A 111 11.10 12.74 12.76
N LEU A 112 10.90 12.95 11.46
CA LEU A 112 10.24 11.98 10.59
C LEU A 112 10.98 10.63 10.59
N LEU A 113 12.31 10.64 10.51
CA LEU A 113 13.11 9.40 10.57
C LEU A 113 13.01 8.70 11.93
N ILE A 114 13.01 9.46 13.02
CA ILE A 114 12.87 8.91 14.38
C ILE A 114 11.51 8.24 14.56
N THR A 115 10.43 8.81 14.02
CA THR A 115 9.09 8.19 14.12
C THR A 115 9.02 6.82 13.43
N MET A 116 9.83 6.56 12.41
CA MET A 116 9.89 5.26 11.73
C MET A 116 10.48 4.14 12.60
N VAL A 117 11.24 4.48 13.65
CA VAL A 117 11.83 3.50 14.57
C VAL A 117 10.80 2.99 15.58
N ILE A 118 9.71 3.71 15.78
CA ILE A 118 8.68 3.33 16.75
C ILE A 118 7.94 2.08 16.25
N PRO A 119 7.95 0.96 17.02
CA PRO A 119 7.26 -0.25 16.59
C PRO A 119 5.75 0.00 16.51
N VAL A 120 5.14 -0.30 15.36
CA VAL A 120 3.69 -0.14 15.15
C VAL A 120 2.90 -0.91 16.22
N MET A 121 3.36 -2.08 16.61
CA MET A 121 2.70 -2.90 17.65
C MET A 121 2.63 -2.20 19.00
N ALA A 122 3.60 -1.36 19.34
CA ALA A 122 3.60 -0.62 20.61
C ALA A 122 2.54 0.49 20.63
N THR A 123 2.13 1.00 19.46
CA THR A 123 1.16 2.09 19.34
C THR A 123 -0.29 1.59 19.25
N ILE A 124 -0.52 0.32 18.94
CA ILE A 124 -1.88 -0.24 18.74
C ILE A 124 -2.74 -0.09 20.01
N ILE A 125 -2.21 -0.47 21.17
CA ILE A 125 -2.98 -0.46 22.43
C ILE A 125 -3.37 0.98 22.85
N PRO A 126 -2.45 1.96 22.91
CA PRO A 126 -2.81 3.35 23.20
C PRO A 126 -3.79 3.94 22.18
N LEU A 127 -3.59 3.64 20.91
CA LEU A 127 -4.44 4.11 19.82
C LEU A 127 -5.87 3.55 19.96
N PHE A 128 -6.02 2.25 20.21
CA PHE A 128 -7.32 1.62 20.42
C PHE A 128 -8.05 2.27 21.60
N ARG A 129 -7.37 2.50 22.74
CA ARG A 129 -7.96 3.18 23.90
C ARG A 129 -8.44 4.59 23.55
N LEU A 130 -7.66 5.34 22.75
CA LEU A 130 -8.05 6.67 22.28
C LEU A 130 -9.31 6.60 21.41
N PHE A 131 -9.39 5.64 20.49
CA PHE A 131 -10.54 5.44 19.61
C PHE A 131 -11.81 5.09 20.38
N VAL A 132 -11.70 4.20 21.37
CA VAL A 132 -12.81 3.87 22.28
C VAL A 132 -13.27 5.11 23.06
N ALA A 133 -12.33 5.84 23.68
CA ALA A 133 -12.65 6.99 24.50
C ALA A 133 -13.27 8.17 23.71
N ARG A 134 -13.07 8.21 22.40
CA ARG A 134 -13.58 9.26 21.51
C ARG A 134 -14.71 8.78 20.61
N GLU A 135 -15.19 7.54 20.79
CA GLU A 135 -16.25 6.91 19.98
C GLU A 135 -15.96 6.94 18.48
N LEU A 136 -14.67 6.74 18.11
CA LEU A 136 -14.19 6.79 16.72
C LEU A 136 -14.11 5.40 16.07
N LEU A 137 -14.48 4.34 16.81
CA LEU A 137 -14.57 2.98 16.29
C LEU A 137 -15.64 2.91 15.19
N ASP A 138 -15.50 1.95 14.31
CA ASP A 138 -16.41 1.67 13.18
C ASP A 138 -16.50 2.80 12.13
N ASN A 139 -15.60 3.77 12.18
CA ASN A 139 -15.53 4.83 11.20
C ASN A 139 -14.25 4.70 10.33
N VAL A 140 -14.46 4.35 9.06
CA VAL A 140 -13.39 4.11 8.07
C VAL A 140 -12.51 5.35 7.85
N PHE A 141 -13.07 6.56 7.99
CA PHE A 141 -12.30 7.80 7.82
C PHE A 141 -11.17 7.93 8.87
N TRP A 142 -11.47 7.71 10.15
CA TRP A 142 -10.46 7.78 11.21
C TRP A 142 -9.40 6.70 11.06
N LEU A 143 -9.80 5.49 10.66
CA LEU A 143 -8.86 4.41 10.35
C LEU A 143 -7.92 4.81 9.20
N SER A 144 -8.45 5.46 8.16
CA SER A 144 -7.65 5.94 7.03
C SER A 144 -6.62 7.00 7.45
N LEU A 145 -6.97 7.88 8.40
CA LEU A 145 -6.01 8.85 8.95
C LEU A 145 -4.88 8.18 9.73
N VAL A 146 -5.17 7.07 10.43
CA VAL A 146 -4.11 6.26 11.07
C VAL A 146 -3.17 5.69 10.01
N TYR A 147 -3.68 5.16 8.91
CA TYR A 147 -2.85 4.68 7.81
C TYR A 147 -1.99 5.82 7.22
N VAL A 148 -2.60 6.98 6.93
CA VAL A 148 -1.84 8.15 6.47
C VAL A 148 -0.71 8.48 7.44
N SER A 149 -0.99 8.59 8.74
CA SER A 149 0.01 8.95 9.74
C SER A 149 1.16 7.94 9.83
N SER A 150 0.86 6.65 9.66
CA SER A 150 1.84 5.57 9.72
C SER A 150 2.79 5.55 8.53
N TYR A 151 2.29 5.84 7.33
CA TYR A 151 3.09 5.82 6.09
C TYR A 151 3.69 7.19 5.72
N LEU A 152 3.16 8.27 6.26
CA LEU A 152 3.59 9.64 5.95
C LEU A 152 5.10 9.85 6.09
N PRO A 153 5.80 9.42 7.16
CA PRO A 153 7.23 9.63 7.30
C PRO A 153 8.03 8.98 6.18
N LEU A 154 7.75 7.71 5.88
CA LEU A 154 8.46 6.94 4.85
C LEU A 154 8.23 7.54 3.47
N ILE A 155 6.96 7.80 3.11
CA ILE A 155 6.62 8.33 1.79
C ILE A 155 7.18 9.73 1.61
N THR A 156 7.08 10.59 2.61
CA THR A 156 7.66 11.94 2.57
C THR A 156 9.17 11.91 2.40
N TRP A 157 9.86 11.00 3.08
CA TRP A 157 11.31 10.84 2.96
C TRP A 157 11.71 10.35 1.56
N LEU A 158 11.03 9.32 1.04
CA LEU A 158 11.28 8.79 -0.31
C LEU A 158 11.04 9.86 -1.38
N MET A 159 9.90 10.54 -1.32
CA MET A 159 9.57 11.59 -2.28
C MET A 159 10.49 12.82 -2.17
N SER A 160 10.90 13.18 -0.95
CA SER A 160 11.88 14.27 -0.77
C SER A 160 13.23 13.96 -1.44
N ASN A 161 13.69 12.70 -1.35
CA ASN A 161 14.90 12.26 -2.04
C ASN A 161 14.70 12.25 -3.56
N TYR A 162 13.55 11.78 -4.03
CA TYR A 162 13.22 11.80 -5.46
C TYR A 162 13.19 13.24 -5.99
N PHE A 163 12.49 14.15 -5.34
CA PHE A 163 12.47 15.56 -5.76
C PHE A 163 13.87 16.20 -5.75
N ALA A 164 14.74 15.79 -4.84
CA ALA A 164 16.12 16.30 -4.81
C ALA A 164 16.94 15.91 -6.06
N THR A 165 16.58 14.86 -6.79
CA THR A 165 17.25 14.46 -8.04
C THR A 165 16.86 15.29 -9.26
N ILE A 166 15.74 16.00 -9.19
CA ILE A 166 15.28 16.86 -10.29
C ILE A 166 16.19 18.10 -10.36
N PRO A 167 16.77 18.45 -11.52
CA PRO A 167 17.61 19.64 -11.66
C PRO A 167 16.88 20.93 -11.30
N LYS A 168 17.54 21.80 -10.54
CA LYS A 168 16.95 23.10 -10.12
C LYS A 168 16.75 24.06 -11.31
N GLU A 169 17.53 23.87 -12.34
CA GLU A 169 17.50 24.66 -13.59
C GLU A 169 16.12 24.61 -14.26
N LEU A 170 15.38 23.49 -14.09
CA LEU A 170 14.01 23.39 -14.60
C LEU A 170 13.03 24.30 -13.83
N GLU A 171 13.25 24.43 -12.52
CA GLU A 171 12.45 25.34 -11.69
C GLU A 171 12.79 26.81 -12.00
N GLU A 172 14.08 27.10 -12.19
CA GLU A 172 14.56 28.46 -12.55
C GLU A 172 14.03 28.88 -13.92
N ALA A 173 14.05 28.00 -14.91
CA ALA A 173 13.47 28.24 -16.23
C ALA A 173 11.96 28.55 -16.13
N ALA A 174 11.22 27.77 -15.34
CA ALA A 174 9.81 28.01 -15.12
C ALA A 174 9.51 29.36 -14.44
N TRP A 175 10.38 29.82 -13.54
CA TRP A 175 10.25 31.13 -12.92
C TRP A 175 10.50 32.27 -13.93
N ILE A 176 11.45 32.10 -14.83
CA ILE A 176 11.71 33.06 -15.92
C ILE A 176 10.47 33.17 -16.83
N ASP A 177 9.79 32.03 -17.09
CA ASP A 177 8.55 31.96 -17.86
C ASP A 177 7.32 32.47 -17.09
N GLY A 178 7.49 32.98 -15.86
CA GLY A 178 6.42 33.55 -15.03
C GLY A 178 5.55 32.52 -14.33
N CYS A 179 5.95 31.25 -14.26
CA CYS A 179 5.21 30.22 -13.53
C CYS A 179 5.25 30.48 -12.01
N GLY A 180 4.07 30.54 -11.38
CA GLY A 180 3.97 30.53 -9.93
C GLY A 180 4.33 29.18 -9.33
N ARG A 181 4.76 29.15 -8.04
CA ARG A 181 5.25 27.94 -7.35
C ARG A 181 4.30 26.75 -7.42
N MET A 182 3.00 26.95 -7.27
CA MET A 182 2.02 25.86 -7.33
C MET A 182 1.88 25.29 -8.75
N ASN A 183 1.90 26.14 -9.77
CA ASN A 183 1.86 25.67 -11.15
C ASN A 183 3.15 24.90 -11.52
N MET A 184 4.30 25.39 -11.08
CA MET A 184 5.59 24.70 -11.25
C MET A 184 5.57 23.33 -10.56
N PHE A 185 5.07 23.27 -9.31
CA PHE A 185 4.95 22.01 -8.59
C PHE A 185 4.13 20.98 -9.36
N PHE A 186 2.90 21.33 -9.79
CA PHE A 186 2.01 20.37 -10.45
C PHE A 186 2.33 20.08 -11.92
N ARG A 187 3.12 20.90 -12.61
CA ARG A 187 3.40 20.72 -14.05
C ARG A 187 4.81 20.25 -14.35
N ILE A 188 5.73 20.44 -13.44
CA ILE A 188 7.17 20.17 -13.69
C ILE A 188 7.71 19.15 -12.71
N ILE A 189 7.28 19.20 -11.43
CA ILE A 189 7.83 18.34 -10.39
C ILE A 189 7.01 17.07 -10.23
N VAL A 190 5.71 17.12 -10.41
CA VAL A 190 4.75 16.02 -10.31
C VAL A 190 4.34 15.56 -11.69
#